data_a73d19db2e651680b66cafd9344aedd8
#
_entry.id   a73d19db2e651680b66cafd9344aedd8
#
_cell.length_a   1.000
_cell.length_b   1.000
_cell.length_c   1.000
_cell.angle_alpha   90.00
_cell.angle_beta   90.00
_cell.angle_gamma   90.00
#
_symmetry.space_group_name_H-M   'P 1'
#
loop_
_entity.id
_entity.type
_entity.pdbx_description
1 polymer ?
#
loop_
_entity_poly.entity_id
_entity_poly.type
_entity_poly.pdbx_seq_one_letter_code
_entity_poly.pdbx_strand_id
1 'polypeptide(L)'
;MDMVQINQLVGELDSFVWGPVMLCLLVGTGVYMTLKLRFLTWRNLPYALKTIFSKKSRTTQVGSGDVSPFSALMTALAATIGTGNIVGVATAMFAGGPGALVWMWISACFGLTTKFSECMLGFKFREVNAKGEMKGGPMFTMKNGFKNKKAGLFLGTAFALFAVLASFGIGNMTQANSISTAIHTTFGVSNEIVGAVLTVMTLAVIVGGITSISKVSSVVVPGMAVFYILAGLACIILNIENIPHGLYLILMMAFDPTAVEGGVVGTITVSVMNAMRYGVARGCFSNEAGLGSAAISAAASTTDHPARQGYISMTGTFIDTIVVCSITGLTIASSGVLGMVGADGKPLTGVALTMAAFSTNIGVIGSYIVSIGIILFAYSTILGWEYNGEKAWEYLFGTHKYNIIYRVVFSLVVYVGATQTLDLVWNLSDIANALMAIPNLISILVLAPVIKEEVFSFQAVIEKEKAAARKEALAEAEEAQKI
;
A
#
# COMPACT_ATOMS: atom_id res chain seq x y z
N MET A 1 -2.77 -10.60 34.02
CA MET A 1 -3.57 -9.78 33.07
C MET A 1 -4.43 -10.74 32.26
N ASP A 2 -5.72 -10.48 32.17
CA ASP A 2 -6.58 -11.23 31.28
C ASP A 2 -6.46 -10.73 29.82
N MET A 3 -7.00 -11.47 28.86
CA MET A 3 -6.93 -11.11 27.45
C MET A 3 -7.59 -9.76 27.13
N VAL A 4 -8.61 -9.36 27.90
CA VAL A 4 -9.30 -8.08 27.73
C VAL A 4 -8.37 -6.93 28.10
N GLN A 5 -7.68 -7.04 29.25
CA GLN A 5 -6.69 -6.04 29.67
C GLN A 5 -5.51 -5.93 28.70
N ILE A 6 -5.05 -7.05 28.15
CA ILE A 6 -3.98 -7.06 27.14
C ILE A 6 -4.45 -6.32 25.88
N ASN A 7 -5.63 -6.63 25.36
CA ASN A 7 -6.19 -5.97 24.17
C ASN A 7 -6.38 -4.47 24.40
N GLN A 8 -6.84 -4.05 25.57
CA GLN A 8 -6.99 -2.64 25.90
C GLN A 8 -5.62 -1.93 25.92
N LEU A 9 -4.62 -2.49 26.62
CA LEU A 9 -3.29 -1.91 26.69
C LEU A 9 -2.64 -1.76 25.31
N VAL A 10 -2.77 -2.80 24.48
CA VAL A 10 -2.21 -2.77 23.12
C VAL A 10 -2.96 -1.76 22.24
N GLY A 11 -4.28 -1.61 22.40
CA GLY A 11 -5.06 -0.58 21.71
C GLY A 11 -4.69 0.85 22.13
N GLU A 12 -4.39 1.08 23.44
CA GLU A 12 -3.88 2.35 23.92
C GLU A 12 -2.49 2.65 23.37
N LEU A 13 -1.62 1.65 23.30
CA LEU A 13 -0.27 1.78 22.71
C LEU A 13 -0.36 2.08 21.21
N ASP A 14 -1.22 1.38 20.46
CA ASP A 14 -1.48 1.66 19.05
C ASP A 14 -1.94 3.12 18.87
N SER A 15 -2.88 3.55 19.69
CA SER A 15 -3.38 4.93 19.68
C SER A 15 -2.31 5.97 19.97
N PHE A 16 -1.37 5.67 20.84
CA PHE A 16 -0.23 6.53 21.17
C PHE A 16 0.76 6.57 19.98
N VAL A 17 1.10 5.42 19.43
CA VAL A 17 2.07 5.30 18.33
C VAL A 17 1.57 5.98 17.06
N TRP A 18 0.29 5.84 16.71
CA TRP A 18 -0.37 6.57 15.62
C TRP A 18 -0.89 7.95 16.02
N GLY A 19 -0.36 8.49 17.09
CA GLY A 19 -0.68 9.82 17.58
C GLY A 19 -0.09 10.95 16.73
N PRO A 20 -0.26 12.23 17.16
CA PRO A 20 0.16 13.41 16.39
C PRO A 20 1.63 13.41 15.97
N VAL A 21 2.53 12.82 16.76
CA VAL A 21 3.96 12.75 16.45
C VAL A 21 4.21 11.94 15.17
N MET A 22 3.59 10.76 15.06
CA MET A 22 3.73 9.93 13.87
C MET A 22 3.09 10.58 12.64
N LEU A 23 1.91 11.17 12.80
CA LEU A 23 1.23 11.89 11.71
C LEU A 23 2.08 13.05 11.19
N CYS A 24 2.68 13.84 12.11
CA CYS A 24 3.61 14.90 11.74
C CYS A 24 4.87 14.36 11.06
N LEU A 25 5.42 13.25 11.53
CA LEU A 25 6.60 12.64 10.93
C LEU A 25 6.33 12.15 9.50
N LEU A 26 5.22 11.43 9.29
CA LEU A 26 4.83 10.90 7.97
C LEU A 26 4.51 12.03 6.97
N VAL A 27 3.53 12.85 7.30
CA VAL A 27 3.08 13.93 6.41
C VAL A 27 4.16 15.01 6.30
N GLY A 28 4.79 15.38 7.41
CA GLY A 28 5.85 16.39 7.45
C GLY A 28 7.06 16.02 6.62
N THR A 29 7.50 14.75 6.64
CA THR A 29 8.59 14.27 5.76
C THR A 29 8.17 14.39 4.28
N GLY A 30 6.95 14.01 3.94
CA GLY A 30 6.43 14.14 2.58
C GLY A 30 6.37 15.59 2.11
N VAL A 31 5.85 16.50 2.95
CA VAL A 31 5.82 17.95 2.68
C VAL A 31 7.23 18.50 2.49
N TYR A 32 8.13 18.23 3.45
CA TYR A 32 9.52 18.67 3.38
C TYR A 32 10.21 18.23 2.10
N MET A 33 10.09 16.95 1.74
CA MET A 33 10.70 16.40 0.53
C MET A 33 10.05 16.97 -0.73
N THR A 34 8.74 17.16 -0.76
CA THR A 34 8.03 17.78 -1.90
C THR A 34 8.53 19.20 -2.16
N LEU A 35 8.66 20.01 -1.11
CA LEU A 35 9.21 21.36 -1.21
C LEU A 35 10.69 21.35 -1.61
N LYS A 36 11.50 20.48 -1.01
CA LYS A 36 12.94 20.36 -1.30
C LYS A 36 13.21 19.93 -2.74
N LEU A 37 12.36 19.10 -3.31
CA LEU A 37 12.43 18.65 -4.70
C LEU A 37 11.66 19.59 -5.67
N ARG A 38 11.14 20.73 -5.21
CA ARG A 38 10.43 21.73 -6.01
C ARG A 38 9.26 21.13 -6.80
N PHE A 39 8.50 20.23 -6.17
CA PHE A 39 7.37 19.53 -6.78
C PHE A 39 7.72 18.70 -8.02
N LEU A 40 9.00 18.33 -8.24
CA LEU A 40 9.40 17.57 -9.42
C LEU A 40 8.74 16.19 -9.50
N THR A 41 8.42 15.56 -8.38
CA THR A 41 7.68 14.30 -8.33
C THR A 41 6.29 14.47 -8.95
N TRP A 42 5.56 15.53 -8.60
CA TRP A 42 4.27 15.86 -9.17
C TRP A 42 4.35 16.27 -10.64
N ARG A 43 5.28 17.16 -10.96
CA ARG A 43 5.47 17.64 -12.34
C ARG A 43 5.85 16.53 -13.33
N ASN A 44 6.53 15.50 -12.84
CA ASN A 44 6.94 14.35 -13.64
C ASN A 44 6.01 13.12 -13.44
N LEU A 45 4.88 13.24 -12.74
CA LEU A 45 3.91 12.15 -12.62
C LEU A 45 3.39 11.64 -13.97
N PRO A 46 3.05 12.50 -14.97
CA PRO A 46 2.68 12.03 -16.29
C PRO A 46 3.79 11.24 -17.00
N TYR A 47 5.05 11.66 -16.84
CA TYR A 47 6.21 10.92 -17.34
C TYR A 47 6.32 9.55 -16.66
N ALA A 48 6.15 9.49 -15.34
CA ALA A 48 6.20 8.25 -14.57
C ALA A 48 5.11 7.26 -15.01
N LEU A 49 3.87 7.73 -15.14
CA LEU A 49 2.73 6.93 -15.62
C LEU A 49 2.97 6.41 -17.05
N LYS A 50 3.46 7.25 -17.97
CA LYS A 50 3.81 6.80 -19.32
C LYS A 50 4.93 5.75 -19.30
N THR A 51 5.91 5.91 -18.41
CA THR A 51 7.05 4.98 -18.29
C THR A 51 6.61 3.58 -17.89
N ILE A 52 5.71 3.42 -16.94
CA ILE A 52 5.27 2.09 -16.47
C ILE A 52 4.52 1.30 -17.55
N PHE A 53 3.78 1.98 -18.42
CA PHE A 53 3.04 1.35 -19.53
C PHE A 53 3.88 1.15 -20.80
N SER A 54 5.12 1.67 -20.83
CA SER A 54 5.99 1.53 -21.97
C SER A 54 6.46 0.08 -22.18
N LYS A 55 6.66 -0.32 -23.43
CA LYS A 55 7.25 -1.62 -23.77
C LYS A 55 8.62 -1.80 -23.12
N LYS A 56 9.40 -0.72 -23.05
CA LYS A 56 10.72 -0.69 -22.42
C LYS A 56 10.67 -1.09 -20.94
N SER A 57 9.69 -0.64 -20.16
CA SER A 57 9.51 -1.02 -18.75
C SER A 57 9.23 -2.51 -18.54
N ARG A 58 8.63 -3.16 -19.53
CA ARG A 58 8.24 -4.58 -19.44
C ARG A 58 9.33 -5.54 -19.90
N THR A 59 10.13 -5.14 -20.88
CA THR A 59 11.03 -6.06 -21.60
C THR A 59 12.51 -5.76 -21.40
N THR A 60 12.88 -4.54 -20.98
CA THR A 60 14.28 -4.13 -20.98
C THR A 60 14.99 -4.49 -19.68
N GLN A 61 16.06 -5.27 -19.80
CA GLN A 61 17.06 -5.50 -18.75
C GLN A 61 18.27 -4.59 -19.06
N VAL A 62 18.19 -3.30 -18.66
CA VAL A 62 19.28 -2.34 -18.94
C VAL A 62 20.30 -2.29 -17.81
N GLY A 63 19.92 -2.68 -16.59
CA GLY A 63 20.78 -2.70 -15.41
C GLY A 63 20.86 -4.10 -14.80
N SER A 64 21.70 -4.25 -13.77
CA SER A 64 21.71 -5.45 -12.95
C SER A 64 20.46 -5.48 -12.06
N GLY A 65 19.79 -6.62 -11.98
CA GLY A 65 18.57 -6.79 -11.20
C GLY A 65 17.97 -8.18 -11.43
N ASP A 66 16.95 -8.52 -10.63
CA ASP A 66 16.32 -9.84 -10.67
C ASP A 66 15.09 -9.87 -11.57
N VAL A 67 14.39 -8.73 -11.69
CA VAL A 67 13.11 -8.61 -12.39
C VAL A 67 12.99 -7.28 -13.14
N SER A 68 12.10 -7.23 -14.15
CA SER A 68 11.87 -5.99 -14.91
C SER A 68 11.32 -4.87 -14.01
N PRO A 69 11.47 -3.58 -14.41
CA PRO A 69 10.91 -2.45 -13.65
C PRO A 69 9.40 -2.57 -13.44
N PHE A 70 8.67 -3.05 -14.45
CA PHE A 70 7.24 -3.32 -14.34
C PHE A 70 6.94 -4.42 -13.32
N SER A 71 7.67 -5.55 -13.36
CA SER A 71 7.47 -6.66 -12.43
C SER A 71 7.82 -6.28 -10.99
N ALA A 72 8.86 -5.47 -10.79
CA ALA A 72 9.21 -4.92 -9.47
C ALA A 72 8.09 -4.00 -8.93
N LEU A 73 7.52 -3.14 -9.79
CA LEU A 73 6.37 -2.31 -9.43
C LEU A 73 5.14 -3.18 -9.11
N MET A 74 4.84 -4.19 -9.91
CA MET A 74 3.70 -5.09 -9.66
C MET A 74 3.87 -5.87 -8.35
N THR A 75 5.08 -6.27 -7.99
CA THR A 75 5.37 -6.90 -6.70
C THR A 75 5.18 -5.91 -5.54
N ALA A 76 5.63 -4.66 -5.70
CA ALA A 76 5.38 -3.61 -4.71
C ALA A 76 3.88 -3.31 -4.59
N LEU A 77 3.15 -3.21 -5.71
CA LEU A 77 1.69 -3.01 -5.71
C LEU A 77 0.93 -4.22 -5.16
N ALA A 78 1.44 -5.43 -5.35
CA ALA A 78 0.87 -6.62 -4.73
C ALA A 78 0.88 -6.50 -3.20
N ALA A 79 1.99 -6.04 -2.61
CA ALA A 79 2.07 -5.78 -1.17
C ALA A 79 1.16 -4.64 -0.71
N THR A 80 0.95 -3.62 -1.56
CA THR A 80 0.29 -2.36 -1.24
C THR A 80 -1.23 -2.43 -1.44
N ILE A 81 -1.69 -2.88 -2.63
CA ILE A 81 -3.12 -3.01 -2.95
C ILE A 81 -3.68 -4.27 -2.27
N GLY A 82 -4.26 -4.09 -1.10
CA GLY A 82 -4.72 -5.16 -0.22
C GLY A 82 -6.05 -4.83 0.44
N THR A 83 -6.24 -5.37 1.64
CA THR A 83 -7.41 -5.05 2.46
C THR A 83 -7.51 -3.56 2.79
N GLY A 84 -6.40 -2.81 2.76
CA GLY A 84 -6.37 -1.36 2.98
C GLY A 84 -7.32 -0.58 2.09
N ASN A 85 -7.40 -0.94 0.81
CA ASN A 85 -8.21 -0.25 -0.20
C ASN A 85 -9.72 -0.50 -0.06
N ILE A 86 -10.12 -1.57 0.59
CA ILE A 86 -11.52 -1.99 0.76
C ILE A 86 -11.93 -1.84 2.21
N VAL A 87 -11.29 -2.61 3.09
CA VAL A 87 -11.57 -2.67 4.54
C VAL A 87 -11.04 -1.43 5.25
N GLY A 88 -9.82 -1.00 4.90
CA GLY A 88 -9.15 0.15 5.52
C GLY A 88 -9.89 1.46 5.25
N VAL A 89 -10.35 1.70 4.01
CA VAL A 89 -11.16 2.87 3.66
C VAL A 89 -12.47 2.89 4.45
N ALA A 90 -13.18 1.75 4.48
CA ALA A 90 -14.43 1.63 5.24
C ALA A 90 -14.21 1.87 6.74
N THR A 91 -13.13 1.33 7.32
CA THR A 91 -12.77 1.54 8.72
C THR A 91 -12.41 3.01 8.99
N ALA A 92 -11.67 3.66 8.07
CA ALA A 92 -11.35 5.08 8.19
C ALA A 92 -12.62 5.95 8.19
N MET A 93 -13.54 5.68 7.27
CA MET A 93 -14.79 6.42 7.16
C MET A 93 -15.76 6.13 8.31
N PHE A 94 -15.74 4.92 8.85
CA PHE A 94 -16.50 4.59 10.06
C PHE A 94 -15.99 5.33 11.30
N ALA A 95 -14.68 5.28 11.55
CA ALA A 95 -14.08 5.85 12.77
C ALA A 95 -13.76 7.34 12.67
N GLY A 96 -13.44 7.83 11.47
CA GLY A 96 -13.07 9.22 11.17
C GLY A 96 -14.13 10.01 10.40
N GLY A 97 -15.28 9.40 10.11
CA GLY A 97 -16.31 9.99 9.24
C GLY A 97 -15.89 10.03 7.77
N PRO A 98 -16.80 10.42 6.84
CA PRO A 98 -16.50 10.59 5.42
C PRO A 98 -15.28 11.46 5.13
N GLY A 99 -15.04 12.49 5.95
CA GLY A 99 -13.89 13.41 5.84
C GLY A 99 -12.52 12.74 5.96
N ALA A 100 -12.44 11.53 6.53
CA ALA A 100 -11.20 10.76 6.56
C ALA A 100 -10.62 10.51 5.16
N LEU A 101 -11.46 10.42 4.13
CA LEU A 101 -11.01 10.23 2.75
C LEU A 101 -10.18 11.44 2.24
N VAL A 102 -10.52 12.67 2.61
CA VAL A 102 -9.71 13.86 2.27
C VAL A 102 -8.33 13.76 2.89
N TRP A 103 -8.23 13.31 4.13
CA TRP A 103 -6.95 13.14 4.82
C TRP A 103 -6.14 11.97 4.25
N MET A 104 -6.79 10.93 3.71
CA MET A 104 -6.12 9.91 2.89
C MET A 104 -5.52 10.54 1.62
N TRP A 105 -6.26 11.40 0.91
CA TRP A 105 -5.74 12.09 -0.28
C TRP A 105 -4.58 13.02 0.05
N ILE A 106 -4.69 13.81 1.12
CA ILE A 106 -3.60 14.71 1.56
C ILE A 106 -2.34 13.88 1.88
N SER A 107 -2.48 12.80 2.64
CA SER A 107 -1.35 11.94 2.97
C SER A 107 -0.73 11.30 1.72
N ALA A 108 -1.54 10.84 0.77
CA ALA A 108 -1.07 10.27 -0.48
C ALA A 108 -0.39 11.30 -1.39
N CYS A 109 -0.91 12.54 -1.44
CA CYS A 109 -0.32 13.64 -2.19
C CYS A 109 1.13 13.89 -1.79
N PHE A 110 1.42 13.95 -0.51
CA PHE A 110 2.78 14.10 0.00
C PHE A 110 3.52 12.76 0.07
N GLY A 111 2.80 11.68 0.30
CA GLY A 111 3.28 10.30 0.28
C GLY A 111 3.91 9.89 -1.06
N LEU A 112 3.43 10.41 -2.20
CA LEU A 112 4.07 10.23 -3.52
C LEU A 112 5.57 10.53 -3.48
N THR A 113 5.95 11.66 -2.89
CA THR A 113 7.35 12.07 -2.81
C THR A 113 8.12 11.23 -1.79
N THR A 114 7.47 10.82 -0.70
CA THR A 114 8.06 9.90 0.28
C THR A 114 8.33 8.54 -0.36
N LYS A 115 7.34 7.96 -1.07
CA LYS A 115 7.47 6.69 -1.82
C LYS A 115 8.57 6.76 -2.88
N PHE A 116 8.63 7.86 -3.64
CA PHE A 116 9.73 8.14 -4.56
C PHE A 116 11.09 8.04 -3.86
N SER A 117 11.21 8.74 -2.72
CA SER A 117 12.47 8.89 -1.99
C SER A 117 12.96 7.57 -1.41
N GLU A 118 12.09 6.80 -0.74
CA GLU A 118 12.44 5.52 -0.15
C GLU A 118 12.84 4.48 -1.20
N CYS A 119 12.10 4.40 -2.32
CA CYS A 119 12.39 3.44 -3.39
C CYS A 119 13.66 3.80 -4.16
N MET A 120 13.90 5.08 -4.40
CA MET A 120 15.14 5.56 -5.00
C MET A 120 16.37 5.22 -4.14
N LEU A 121 16.29 5.49 -2.83
CA LEU A 121 17.35 5.16 -1.88
C LEU A 121 17.56 3.65 -1.75
N GLY A 122 16.50 2.86 -1.64
CA GLY A 122 16.57 1.41 -1.56
C GLY A 122 17.23 0.78 -2.78
N PHE A 123 16.98 1.35 -3.96
CA PHE A 123 17.65 0.96 -5.20
C PHE A 123 19.11 1.42 -5.24
N LYS A 124 19.41 2.66 -4.84
CA LYS A 124 20.79 3.23 -4.89
C LYS A 124 21.75 2.49 -3.98
N PHE A 125 21.31 2.10 -2.78
CA PHE A 125 22.16 1.50 -1.75
C PHE A 125 22.02 -0.02 -1.63
N ARG A 126 21.45 -0.69 -2.64
CA ARG A 126 21.28 -2.13 -2.68
C ARG A 126 22.63 -2.87 -2.79
N GLU A 127 22.61 -4.12 -2.37
CA GLU A 127 23.72 -5.07 -2.44
C GLU A 127 23.31 -6.31 -3.24
N VAL A 128 24.27 -7.16 -3.57
CA VAL A 128 24.05 -8.49 -4.17
C VAL A 128 24.35 -9.54 -3.14
N ASN A 129 23.51 -10.57 -3.02
CA ASN A 129 23.77 -11.70 -2.13
C ASN A 129 24.67 -12.76 -2.80
N ALA A 130 25.03 -13.81 -2.04
CA ALA A 130 25.91 -14.90 -2.53
C ALA A 130 25.27 -15.72 -3.68
N LYS A 131 23.97 -15.60 -3.92
CA LYS A 131 23.28 -16.22 -5.06
C LYS A 131 23.21 -15.33 -6.31
N GLY A 132 23.71 -14.08 -6.22
CA GLY A 132 23.57 -13.09 -7.28
C GLY A 132 22.25 -12.33 -7.25
N GLU A 133 21.37 -12.53 -6.24
CA GLU A 133 20.10 -11.84 -6.10
C GLU A 133 20.29 -10.46 -5.46
N MET A 134 19.49 -9.49 -5.87
CA MET A 134 19.48 -8.15 -5.28
C MET A 134 18.86 -8.17 -3.88
N LYS A 135 19.45 -7.39 -2.99
CA LYS A 135 18.94 -7.12 -1.65
C LYS A 135 19.08 -5.65 -1.35
N GLY A 136 17.99 -5.00 -0.98
CA GLY A 136 17.93 -3.56 -0.75
C GLY A 136 16.79 -3.19 0.17
N GLY A 137 16.47 -1.92 0.20
CA GLY A 137 15.47 -1.36 1.09
C GLY A 137 16.08 -0.53 2.21
N PRO A 138 15.27 -0.01 3.16
CA PRO A 138 15.73 0.94 4.16
C PRO A 138 16.89 0.44 5.03
N MET A 139 16.92 -0.85 5.38
CA MET A 139 18.01 -1.44 6.17
C MET A 139 19.37 -1.30 5.47
N PHE A 140 19.43 -1.53 4.15
CA PHE A 140 20.64 -1.35 3.36
C PHE A 140 20.92 0.13 3.07
N THR A 141 19.89 0.94 2.89
CA THR A 141 19.99 2.40 2.75
C THR A 141 20.72 3.01 3.95
N MET A 142 20.31 2.65 5.16
CA MET A 142 20.93 3.16 6.40
C MET A 142 22.33 2.61 6.62
N LYS A 143 22.53 1.30 6.43
CA LYS A 143 23.83 0.63 6.54
C LYS A 143 24.87 1.27 5.62
N ASN A 144 24.52 1.51 4.36
CA ASN A 144 25.46 1.94 3.32
C ASN A 144 25.50 3.45 3.16
N GLY A 145 24.36 4.16 3.32
CA GLY A 145 24.24 5.59 3.06
C GLY A 145 24.65 6.49 4.21
N PHE A 146 24.53 6.04 5.46
CA PHE A 146 24.83 6.90 6.61
C PHE A 146 26.35 7.10 6.80
N LYS A 147 26.75 8.34 7.09
CA LYS A 147 28.12 8.66 7.49
C LYS A 147 28.50 7.97 8.81
N ASN A 148 27.61 8.02 9.80
CA ASN A 148 27.78 7.28 11.05
C ASN A 148 27.33 5.83 10.87
N LYS A 149 28.30 4.94 10.64
CA LYS A 149 28.04 3.52 10.36
C LYS A 149 27.37 2.78 11.54
N LYS A 150 27.64 3.17 12.79
CA LYS A 150 27.01 2.56 13.98
C LYS A 150 25.51 2.92 14.02
N ALA A 151 25.17 4.20 13.79
CA ALA A 151 23.78 4.63 13.73
C ALA A 151 23.03 3.98 12.54
N GLY A 152 23.69 3.89 11.36
CA GLY A 152 23.12 3.23 10.19
C GLY A 152 22.84 1.76 10.43
N LEU A 153 23.77 1.04 11.08
CA LEU A 153 23.57 -0.38 11.41
C LEU A 153 22.44 -0.56 12.45
N PHE A 154 22.42 0.26 13.50
CA PHE A 154 21.38 0.19 14.55
C PHE A 154 19.97 0.41 13.97
N LEU A 155 19.80 1.52 13.24
CA LEU A 155 18.48 1.84 12.64
C LEU A 155 18.10 0.85 11.53
N GLY A 156 19.06 0.36 10.74
CA GLY A 156 18.81 -0.68 9.74
C GLY A 156 18.37 -2.00 10.35
N THR A 157 18.98 -2.40 11.48
CA THR A 157 18.59 -3.61 12.22
C THR A 157 17.21 -3.44 12.87
N ALA A 158 16.93 -2.26 13.47
CA ALA A 158 15.61 -1.95 14.02
C ALA A 158 14.52 -2.01 12.94
N PHE A 159 14.77 -1.38 11.78
CA PHE A 159 13.86 -1.49 10.63
C PHE A 159 13.60 -2.93 10.22
N ALA A 160 14.65 -3.73 10.04
CA ALA A 160 14.53 -5.12 9.60
C ALA A 160 13.74 -5.98 10.60
N LEU A 161 13.96 -5.78 11.91
CA LEU A 161 13.20 -6.46 12.96
C LEU A 161 11.70 -6.13 12.87
N PHE A 162 11.35 -4.85 12.80
CA PHE A 162 9.96 -4.44 12.69
C PHE A 162 9.33 -4.85 11.36
N ALA A 163 10.09 -4.86 10.26
CA ALA A 163 9.61 -5.34 8.96
C ALA A 163 9.27 -6.84 8.98
N VAL A 164 10.08 -7.66 9.67
CA VAL A 164 9.75 -9.09 9.86
C VAL A 164 8.48 -9.26 10.69
N LEU A 165 8.33 -8.51 11.79
CA LEU A 165 7.11 -8.58 12.62
C LEU A 165 5.87 -8.11 11.84
N ALA A 166 5.98 -6.98 11.13
CA ALA A 166 4.91 -6.45 10.29
C ALA A 166 4.52 -7.43 9.18
N SER A 167 5.47 -8.15 8.59
CA SER A 167 5.18 -9.12 7.52
C SER A 167 4.28 -10.26 7.99
N PHE A 168 4.46 -10.77 9.21
CA PHE A 168 3.59 -11.78 9.80
C PHE A 168 2.22 -11.23 10.20
N GLY A 169 2.15 -9.97 10.65
CA GLY A 169 0.91 -9.31 11.03
C GLY A 169 0.11 -8.82 9.83
N ILE A 170 0.43 -7.59 9.39
CA ILE A 170 -0.31 -6.88 8.32
C ILE A 170 -0.18 -7.57 6.96
N GLY A 171 1.00 -8.13 6.67
CA GLY A 171 1.28 -8.79 5.40
C GLY A 171 0.73 -10.20 5.28
N ASN A 172 0.34 -10.85 6.38
CA ASN A 172 -0.06 -12.25 6.40
C ASN A 172 -1.40 -12.46 7.13
N MET A 173 -1.38 -12.43 8.47
CA MET A 173 -2.53 -12.87 9.30
C MET A 173 -3.77 -12.03 9.04
N THR A 174 -3.65 -10.69 8.96
CA THR A 174 -4.79 -9.80 8.72
C THR A 174 -5.39 -10.00 7.33
N GLN A 175 -4.55 -10.30 6.34
CA GLN A 175 -4.98 -10.57 4.98
C GLN A 175 -5.72 -11.92 4.89
N ALA A 176 -5.12 -12.97 5.47
CA ALA A 176 -5.71 -14.31 5.51
C ALA A 176 -7.06 -14.33 6.25
N ASN A 177 -7.16 -13.59 7.36
CA ASN A 177 -8.41 -13.41 8.10
C ASN A 177 -9.49 -12.72 7.26
N SER A 178 -9.13 -11.65 6.55
CA SER A 178 -10.07 -10.92 5.70
C SER A 178 -10.58 -11.79 4.54
N ILE A 179 -9.71 -12.59 3.92
CA ILE A 179 -10.11 -13.56 2.88
C ILE A 179 -11.07 -14.61 3.47
N SER A 180 -10.68 -15.20 4.60
CA SER A 180 -11.47 -16.25 5.27
C SER A 180 -12.85 -15.73 5.66
N THR A 181 -12.92 -14.55 6.28
CA THR A 181 -14.18 -13.89 6.63
C THR A 181 -15.04 -13.61 5.40
N ALA A 182 -14.47 -13.08 4.32
CA ALA A 182 -15.20 -12.78 3.10
C ALA A 182 -15.76 -14.05 2.45
N ILE A 183 -14.97 -15.12 2.36
CA ILE A 183 -15.39 -16.40 1.80
C ILE A 183 -16.43 -17.06 2.67
N HIS A 184 -16.26 -17.07 4.00
CA HIS A 184 -17.24 -17.65 4.93
C HIS A 184 -18.58 -16.92 4.83
N THR A 185 -18.58 -15.60 4.86
CA THR A 185 -19.80 -14.78 4.80
C THR A 185 -20.53 -14.91 3.47
N THR A 186 -19.80 -15.01 2.35
CA THR A 186 -20.40 -14.99 1.00
C THR A 186 -20.75 -16.38 0.49
N PHE A 187 -19.93 -17.39 0.79
CA PHE A 187 -20.03 -18.73 0.21
C PHE A 187 -20.28 -19.84 1.24
N GLY A 188 -20.26 -19.53 2.55
CA GLY A 188 -20.49 -20.51 3.62
C GLY A 188 -19.36 -21.54 3.80
N VAL A 189 -18.18 -21.33 3.21
CA VAL A 189 -17.03 -22.24 3.35
C VAL A 189 -16.37 -22.02 4.71
N SER A 190 -15.98 -23.11 5.39
CA SER A 190 -15.34 -23.00 6.71
C SER A 190 -13.94 -22.38 6.64
N ASN A 191 -13.55 -21.66 7.70
CA ASN A 191 -12.28 -20.95 7.79
C ASN A 191 -11.07 -21.90 7.71
N GLU A 192 -11.22 -23.13 8.21
CA GLU A 192 -10.16 -24.17 8.18
C GLU A 192 -9.86 -24.60 6.75
N ILE A 193 -10.89 -24.79 5.92
CA ILE A 193 -10.72 -25.14 4.51
C ILE A 193 -10.03 -24.00 3.77
N VAL A 194 -10.52 -22.76 3.98
CA VAL A 194 -9.93 -21.57 3.36
C VAL A 194 -8.47 -21.43 3.77
N GLY A 195 -8.16 -21.55 5.07
CA GLY A 195 -6.81 -21.47 5.59
C GLY A 195 -5.87 -22.51 5.01
N ALA A 196 -6.33 -23.78 4.90
CA ALA A 196 -5.54 -24.85 4.31
C ALA A 196 -5.23 -24.58 2.82
N VAL A 197 -6.22 -24.18 2.04
CA VAL A 197 -6.07 -23.85 0.62
C VAL A 197 -5.10 -22.67 0.44
N LEU A 198 -5.29 -21.59 1.20
CA LEU A 198 -4.41 -20.41 1.12
C LEU A 198 -2.97 -20.76 1.49
N THR A 199 -2.75 -21.59 2.52
CA THR A 199 -1.41 -22.03 2.93
C THR A 199 -0.70 -22.78 1.80
N VAL A 200 -1.37 -23.75 1.17
CA VAL A 200 -0.79 -24.52 0.07
C VAL A 200 -0.51 -23.62 -1.14
N MET A 201 -1.46 -22.76 -1.52
CA MET A 201 -1.29 -21.81 -2.63
C MET A 201 -0.13 -20.84 -2.38
N THR A 202 -0.03 -20.31 -1.15
CA THR A 202 1.06 -19.39 -0.78
C THR A 202 2.40 -20.11 -0.90
N LEU A 203 2.54 -21.29 -0.27
CA LEU A 203 3.79 -22.05 -0.33
C LEU A 203 4.19 -22.37 -1.79
N ALA A 204 3.24 -22.77 -2.62
CA ALA A 204 3.50 -23.08 -4.04
C ALA A 204 4.09 -21.91 -4.82
N VAL A 205 3.67 -20.68 -4.51
CA VAL A 205 4.17 -19.48 -5.20
C VAL A 205 5.52 -19.03 -4.63
N ILE A 206 5.64 -18.96 -3.28
CA ILE A 206 6.80 -18.33 -2.63
C ILE A 206 8.08 -19.19 -2.67
N VAL A 207 7.97 -20.50 -2.88
CA VAL A 207 9.15 -21.38 -3.05
C VAL A 207 10.06 -20.91 -4.18
N GLY A 208 9.49 -20.34 -5.26
CA GLY A 208 10.25 -19.79 -6.38
C GLY A 208 10.86 -18.40 -6.15
N GLY A 209 10.68 -17.81 -4.97
CA GLY A 209 11.21 -16.47 -4.61
C GLY A 209 10.66 -15.35 -5.48
N ILE A 210 11.43 -14.24 -5.58
CA ILE A 210 11.00 -13.01 -6.29
C ILE A 210 10.57 -13.25 -7.74
N THR A 211 11.21 -14.15 -8.44
CA THR A 211 10.87 -14.44 -9.85
C THR A 211 9.49 -15.07 -10.00
N SER A 212 9.10 -15.97 -9.09
CA SER A 212 7.76 -16.56 -9.06
C SER A 212 6.72 -15.55 -8.60
N ILE A 213 6.97 -14.86 -7.49
CA ILE A 213 6.08 -13.85 -6.94
C ILE A 213 5.82 -12.76 -7.98
N SER A 214 6.85 -12.24 -8.64
CA SER A 214 6.72 -11.18 -9.63
C SER A 214 5.96 -11.61 -10.89
N LYS A 215 6.09 -12.87 -11.32
CA LYS A 215 5.30 -13.42 -12.43
C LYS A 215 3.81 -13.44 -12.09
N VAL A 216 3.45 -13.94 -10.91
CA VAL A 216 2.06 -13.96 -10.43
C VAL A 216 1.54 -12.53 -10.27
N SER A 217 2.28 -11.66 -9.60
CA SER A 217 1.89 -10.26 -9.37
C SER A 217 1.73 -9.48 -10.68
N SER A 218 2.58 -9.71 -11.68
CA SER A 218 2.49 -9.03 -12.98
C SER A 218 1.21 -9.34 -13.78
N VAL A 219 0.51 -10.42 -13.45
CA VAL A 219 -0.77 -10.79 -14.05
C VAL A 219 -1.93 -10.42 -13.13
N VAL A 220 -1.84 -10.81 -11.86
CA VAL A 220 -2.93 -10.64 -10.88
C VAL A 220 -3.19 -9.17 -10.58
N VAL A 221 -2.13 -8.37 -10.33
CA VAL A 221 -2.30 -6.99 -9.88
C VAL A 221 -3.00 -6.10 -10.92
N PRO A 222 -2.59 -6.07 -12.20
CA PRO A 222 -3.33 -5.31 -13.19
C PRO A 222 -4.77 -5.81 -13.37
N GLY A 223 -4.98 -7.13 -13.38
CA GLY A 223 -6.29 -7.75 -13.52
C GLY A 223 -7.24 -7.38 -12.39
N MET A 224 -6.79 -7.52 -11.14
CA MET A 224 -7.60 -7.19 -9.95
C MET A 224 -7.91 -5.69 -9.86
N ALA A 225 -6.92 -4.83 -10.20
CA ALA A 225 -7.12 -3.38 -10.18
C ALA A 225 -8.17 -2.95 -11.22
N VAL A 226 -8.06 -3.43 -12.45
CA VAL A 226 -9.03 -3.14 -13.51
C VAL A 226 -10.42 -3.66 -13.13
N PHE A 227 -10.52 -4.91 -12.63
CA PHE A 227 -11.78 -5.49 -12.16
C PHE A 227 -12.46 -4.61 -11.11
N TYR A 228 -11.73 -4.21 -10.08
CA TYR A 228 -12.29 -3.42 -8.97
C TYR A 228 -12.63 -1.99 -9.38
N ILE A 229 -11.77 -1.36 -10.20
CA ILE A 229 -12.02 -0.02 -10.75
C ILE A 229 -13.29 -0.01 -11.60
N LEU A 230 -13.47 -0.97 -12.50
CA LEU A 230 -14.66 -1.05 -13.36
C LEU A 230 -15.94 -1.28 -12.54
N ALA A 231 -15.87 -2.17 -11.56
CA ALA A 231 -17.00 -2.44 -10.66
C ALA A 231 -17.37 -1.20 -9.81
N GLY A 232 -16.38 -0.51 -9.25
CA GLY A 232 -16.63 0.70 -8.47
C GLY A 232 -17.11 1.86 -9.32
N LEU A 233 -16.60 2.02 -10.54
CA LEU A 233 -17.13 3.00 -11.50
C LEU A 233 -18.58 2.69 -11.89
N ALA A 234 -18.94 1.42 -12.04
CA ALA A 234 -20.33 1.03 -12.26
C ALA A 234 -21.23 1.46 -11.09
N CYS A 235 -20.80 1.23 -9.83
CA CYS A 235 -21.51 1.73 -8.66
C CYS A 235 -21.69 3.25 -8.66
N ILE A 236 -20.62 3.98 -9.00
CA ILE A 236 -20.64 5.46 -9.04
C ILE A 236 -21.59 5.95 -10.15
N ILE A 237 -21.56 5.36 -11.34
CA ILE A 237 -22.40 5.76 -12.49
C ILE A 237 -23.87 5.45 -12.18
N LEU A 238 -24.18 4.27 -11.63
CA LEU A 238 -25.54 3.90 -11.29
C LEU A 238 -26.14 4.70 -10.11
N ASN A 239 -25.27 5.31 -9.29
CA ASN A 239 -25.66 6.15 -8.17
C ASN A 239 -25.28 7.64 -8.37
N ILE A 240 -25.20 8.09 -9.62
CA ILE A 240 -24.66 9.41 -9.98
C ILE A 240 -25.40 10.57 -9.32
N GLU A 241 -26.70 10.42 -9.06
CA GLU A 241 -27.52 11.42 -8.40
C GLU A 241 -27.09 11.72 -6.97
N ASN A 242 -26.54 10.73 -6.26
CA ASN A 242 -26.08 10.85 -4.88
C ASN A 242 -24.57 11.19 -4.77
N ILE A 243 -23.82 11.18 -5.88
CA ILE A 243 -22.40 11.52 -5.88
C ILE A 243 -22.12 12.95 -5.40
N PRO A 244 -22.87 14.01 -5.84
CA PRO A 244 -22.64 15.35 -5.33
C PRO A 244 -22.82 15.44 -3.81
N HIS A 245 -23.81 14.75 -3.26
CA HIS A 245 -24.03 14.67 -1.82
C HIS A 245 -22.89 13.94 -1.10
N GLY A 246 -22.48 12.78 -1.60
CA GLY A 246 -21.32 12.04 -1.07
C GLY A 246 -20.03 12.87 -1.07
N LEU A 247 -19.76 13.61 -2.14
CA LEU A 247 -18.61 14.52 -2.22
C LEU A 247 -18.73 15.69 -1.22
N TYR A 248 -19.93 16.26 -1.06
CA TYR A 248 -20.19 17.27 -0.06
C TYR A 248 -19.87 16.78 1.34
N LEU A 249 -20.34 15.57 1.72
CA LEU A 249 -20.04 14.97 3.02
C LEU A 249 -18.52 14.76 3.22
N ILE A 250 -17.83 14.23 2.22
CA ILE A 250 -16.38 14.00 2.27
C ILE A 250 -15.64 15.31 2.52
N LEU A 251 -15.98 16.38 1.78
CA LEU A 251 -15.26 17.65 1.88
C LEU A 251 -15.61 18.42 3.15
N MET A 252 -16.88 18.47 3.54
CA MET A 252 -17.31 19.22 4.73
C MET A 252 -16.84 18.58 6.02
N MET A 253 -17.02 17.26 6.16
CA MET A 253 -16.65 16.56 7.40
C MET A 253 -15.12 16.39 7.56
N ALA A 254 -14.33 16.78 6.57
CA ALA A 254 -12.87 16.81 6.71
C ALA A 254 -12.37 17.95 7.60
N PHE A 255 -13.10 19.09 7.64
CA PHE A 255 -12.64 20.32 8.27
C PHE A 255 -13.67 20.93 9.24
N ASP A 256 -14.93 20.52 9.19
CA ASP A 256 -15.97 21.01 10.08
C ASP A 256 -16.31 19.96 11.16
N PRO A 257 -15.93 20.20 12.44
CA PRO A 257 -16.21 19.29 13.53
C PRO A 257 -17.71 19.21 13.90
N THR A 258 -18.51 20.15 13.42
CA THR A 258 -19.95 20.22 13.72
C THR A 258 -20.82 19.62 12.62
N ALA A 259 -20.23 19.20 11.51
CA ALA A 259 -20.95 18.53 10.44
C ALA A 259 -21.46 17.17 10.93
N VAL A 260 -22.72 17.20 11.37
CA VAL A 260 -23.46 16.01 11.82
C VAL A 260 -24.57 15.77 10.83
N GLU A 261 -24.57 14.63 10.16
CA GLU A 261 -25.70 14.24 9.35
C GLU A 261 -26.34 13.00 9.94
N GLY A 262 -27.62 13.15 10.32
CA GLY A 262 -28.47 12.05 10.73
C GLY A 262 -29.02 11.37 9.51
N GLY A 263 -28.49 10.20 9.16
CA GLY A 263 -29.20 9.27 8.27
C GLY A 263 -30.37 8.62 9.01
N VAL A 264 -31.20 7.84 8.28
CA VAL A 264 -32.39 7.17 8.82
C VAL A 264 -32.11 6.28 10.05
N VAL A 265 -30.85 6.00 10.39
CA VAL A 265 -30.45 5.01 11.41
C VAL A 265 -29.40 5.50 12.42
N GLY A 266 -28.84 6.70 12.30
CA GLY A 266 -27.88 7.16 13.31
C GLY A 266 -27.15 8.45 12.99
N THR A 267 -26.69 9.11 14.06
CA THR A 267 -25.90 10.35 13.99
C THR A 267 -24.41 10.01 14.07
N ILE A 268 -23.63 10.35 13.05
CA ILE A 268 -22.17 10.21 13.09
C ILE A 268 -21.60 11.54 13.55
N THR A 269 -21.09 11.60 14.77
CA THR A 269 -20.35 12.75 15.30
C THR A 269 -18.86 12.42 15.30
N VAL A 270 -18.07 13.09 14.47
CA VAL A 270 -16.64 12.84 14.37
C VAL A 270 -15.87 14.15 14.46
N SER A 271 -14.77 14.15 15.22
CA SER A 271 -13.86 15.29 15.29
C SER A 271 -12.93 15.35 14.07
N VAL A 272 -12.52 16.56 13.66
CA VAL A 272 -11.48 16.77 12.63
C VAL A 272 -10.20 15.99 12.95
N MET A 273 -9.84 15.89 14.24
CA MET A 273 -8.67 15.14 14.67
C MET A 273 -8.82 13.63 14.37
N ASN A 274 -10.01 13.06 14.57
CA ASN A 274 -10.28 11.67 14.23
C ASN A 274 -10.26 11.45 12.70
N ALA A 275 -10.89 12.36 11.93
CA ALA A 275 -10.82 12.31 10.47
C ALA A 275 -9.37 12.31 9.98
N MET A 276 -8.55 13.23 10.50
CA MET A 276 -7.12 13.32 10.18
C MET A 276 -6.38 12.05 10.59
N ARG A 277 -6.52 11.61 11.84
CA ARG A 277 -5.82 10.44 12.38
C ARG A 277 -6.13 9.18 11.58
N TYR A 278 -7.40 8.85 11.44
CA TYR A 278 -7.80 7.64 10.74
C TYR A 278 -7.55 7.75 9.24
N GLY A 279 -7.75 8.92 8.64
CA GLY A 279 -7.45 9.14 7.23
C GLY A 279 -5.97 8.97 6.91
N VAL A 280 -5.07 9.61 7.66
CA VAL A 280 -3.61 9.47 7.43
C VAL A 280 -3.14 8.06 7.77
N ALA A 281 -3.57 7.48 8.91
CA ALA A 281 -3.14 6.14 9.31
C ALA A 281 -3.58 5.08 8.30
N ARG A 282 -4.87 5.07 7.90
CA ARG A 282 -5.39 4.09 6.93
C ARG A 282 -4.94 4.38 5.50
N GLY A 283 -4.68 5.65 5.15
CA GLY A 283 -4.03 6.02 3.89
C GLY A 283 -2.60 5.47 3.80
N CYS A 284 -1.81 5.66 4.85
CA CYS A 284 -0.46 5.11 4.94
C CYS A 284 -0.45 3.58 4.99
N PHE A 285 -1.41 2.96 5.70
CA PHE A 285 -1.61 1.52 5.72
C PHE A 285 -1.88 0.97 4.31
N SER A 286 -2.69 1.67 3.51
CA SER A 286 -3.04 1.26 2.15
C SER A 286 -1.87 1.44 1.18
N ASN A 287 -1.30 2.65 1.06
CA ASN A 287 -0.29 2.97 0.05
C ASN A 287 1.16 2.72 0.49
N GLU A 288 1.39 2.41 1.77
CA GLU A 288 2.70 2.13 2.38
C GLU A 288 3.76 3.24 2.18
N ALA A 289 3.37 4.48 1.86
CA ALA A 289 4.31 5.57 1.70
C ALA A 289 4.91 5.99 3.05
N GLY A 290 6.22 5.88 3.16
CA GLY A 290 6.96 6.16 4.39
C GLY A 290 7.21 4.92 5.26
N LEU A 291 6.58 3.77 4.97
CA LEU A 291 6.86 2.51 5.66
C LEU A 291 8.19 1.88 5.21
N GLY A 292 8.62 2.14 3.98
CA GLY A 292 9.88 1.60 3.43
C GLY A 292 9.78 0.20 2.82
N SER A 293 8.66 -0.49 2.96
CA SER A 293 8.41 -1.85 2.44
C SER A 293 8.61 -1.93 0.93
N ALA A 294 8.00 -1.02 0.16
CA ALA A 294 8.12 -0.99 -1.30
C ALA A 294 9.56 -0.75 -1.80
N ALA A 295 10.43 -0.13 -1.01
CA ALA A 295 11.83 0.05 -1.34
C ALA A 295 12.59 -1.28 -1.44
N ILE A 296 12.12 -2.32 -0.72
CA ILE A 296 12.69 -3.67 -0.77
C ILE A 296 12.43 -4.30 -2.14
N SER A 297 11.17 -4.29 -2.58
CA SER A 297 10.79 -4.81 -3.90
C SER A 297 11.38 -3.99 -5.04
N ALA A 298 11.45 -2.65 -4.91
CA ALA A 298 12.04 -1.75 -5.88
C ALA A 298 13.53 -2.03 -6.13
N ALA A 299 14.24 -2.50 -5.12
CA ALA A 299 15.67 -2.83 -5.22
C ALA A 299 15.96 -4.01 -6.16
N ALA A 300 14.99 -4.91 -6.39
CA ALA A 300 15.14 -6.05 -7.31
C ALA A 300 15.06 -5.67 -8.80
N SER A 301 14.71 -4.43 -9.12
CA SER A 301 14.48 -3.95 -10.49
C SER A 301 15.77 -3.86 -11.32
N THR A 302 15.64 -4.13 -12.64
CA THR A 302 16.70 -3.95 -13.65
C THR A 302 16.76 -2.52 -14.21
N THR A 303 16.24 -1.52 -13.50
CA THR A 303 16.24 -0.11 -13.91
C THR A 303 17.68 0.44 -14.06
N ASP A 304 17.85 1.39 -14.98
CA ASP A 304 19.14 2.01 -15.29
C ASP A 304 19.58 3.13 -14.32
N HIS A 305 18.63 3.73 -13.59
CA HIS A 305 18.93 4.87 -12.73
C HIS A 305 18.06 4.87 -11.46
N PRO A 306 18.63 5.21 -10.27
CA PRO A 306 17.86 5.25 -9.01
C PRO A 306 16.64 6.16 -9.05
N ALA A 307 16.75 7.36 -9.62
CA ALA A 307 15.64 8.30 -9.74
C ALA A 307 14.53 7.77 -10.65
N ARG A 308 14.85 7.04 -11.74
CA ARG A 308 13.85 6.39 -12.59
C ARG A 308 13.05 5.36 -11.80
N GLN A 309 13.73 4.55 -10.98
CA GLN A 309 13.05 3.59 -10.11
C GLN A 309 12.14 4.31 -9.11
N GLY A 310 12.57 5.42 -8.53
CA GLY A 310 11.74 6.26 -7.67
C GLY A 310 10.47 6.75 -8.38
N TYR A 311 10.59 7.27 -9.61
CA TYR A 311 9.44 7.70 -10.42
C TYR A 311 8.48 6.55 -10.75
N ILE A 312 9.00 5.38 -11.09
CA ILE A 312 8.17 4.18 -11.33
C ILE A 312 7.41 3.81 -10.05
N SER A 313 8.12 3.71 -8.92
CA SER A 313 7.53 3.23 -7.66
C SER A 313 6.50 4.20 -7.06
N MET A 314 6.66 5.52 -7.21
CA MET A 314 5.70 6.49 -6.67
C MET A 314 4.32 6.40 -7.32
N THR A 315 4.23 5.89 -8.55
CA THR A 315 2.94 5.68 -9.24
C THR A 315 2.04 4.70 -8.48
N GLY A 316 2.65 3.82 -7.67
CA GLY A 316 1.93 2.92 -6.79
C GLY A 316 1.03 3.67 -5.80
N THR A 317 1.53 4.70 -5.12
CA THR A 317 0.74 5.53 -4.20
C THR A 317 -0.41 6.25 -4.92
N PHE A 318 -0.17 6.71 -6.15
CA PHE A 318 -1.22 7.34 -6.96
C PHE A 318 -2.32 6.34 -7.31
N ILE A 319 -1.97 5.17 -7.84
CA ILE A 319 -2.94 4.13 -8.24
C ILE A 319 -3.71 3.63 -7.01
N ASP A 320 -3.00 3.33 -5.93
CA ASP A 320 -3.59 2.79 -4.70
C ASP A 320 -4.62 3.76 -4.09
N THR A 321 -4.18 4.96 -3.73
CA THR A 321 -5.00 5.84 -2.89
C THR A 321 -5.81 6.82 -3.70
N ILE A 322 -5.19 7.50 -4.69
CA ILE A 322 -5.92 8.51 -5.47
C ILE A 322 -6.94 7.86 -6.42
N VAL A 323 -6.68 6.63 -6.89
CA VAL A 323 -7.64 5.93 -7.76
C VAL A 323 -8.48 4.93 -6.94
N VAL A 324 -7.89 3.86 -6.41
CA VAL A 324 -8.65 2.73 -5.84
C VAL A 324 -9.38 3.10 -4.55
N CYS A 325 -8.68 3.73 -3.57
CA CYS A 325 -9.34 4.15 -2.33
C CYS A 325 -10.41 5.23 -2.56
N SER A 326 -10.23 6.12 -3.55
CA SER A 326 -11.23 7.13 -3.90
C SER A 326 -12.52 6.50 -4.41
N ILE A 327 -12.42 5.47 -5.25
CA ILE A 327 -13.57 4.73 -5.75
C ILE A 327 -14.33 4.08 -4.59
N THR A 328 -13.64 3.38 -3.69
CA THR A 328 -14.24 2.77 -2.51
C THR A 328 -14.92 3.81 -1.62
N GLY A 329 -14.20 4.90 -1.31
CA GLY A 329 -14.72 5.94 -0.41
C GLY A 329 -15.90 6.70 -0.99
N LEU A 330 -15.88 7.03 -2.29
CA LEU A 330 -17.02 7.66 -2.97
C LEU A 330 -18.25 6.73 -3.01
N THR A 331 -18.04 5.44 -3.29
CA THR A 331 -19.12 4.44 -3.26
C THR A 331 -19.74 4.36 -1.87
N ILE A 332 -18.96 4.36 -0.80
CA ILE A 332 -19.46 4.34 0.58
C ILE A 332 -20.19 5.63 0.92
N ALA A 333 -19.60 6.80 0.63
CA ALA A 333 -20.18 8.10 0.98
C ALA A 333 -21.50 8.40 0.27
N SER A 334 -21.64 7.93 -0.98
CA SER A 334 -22.86 8.15 -1.78
C SER A 334 -23.95 7.12 -1.57
N SER A 335 -23.67 6.00 -0.91
CA SER A 335 -24.62 4.89 -0.74
C SER A 335 -25.59 5.07 0.44
N GLY A 336 -25.29 6.02 1.37
CA GLY A 336 -26.12 6.23 2.57
C GLY A 336 -26.01 5.13 3.64
N VAL A 337 -25.03 4.21 3.53
CA VAL A 337 -24.89 3.07 4.47
C VAL A 337 -24.08 3.40 5.73
N LEU A 338 -23.44 4.56 5.78
CA LEU A 338 -22.69 4.98 6.98
C LEU A 338 -23.66 5.12 8.18
N GLY A 339 -23.29 4.49 9.30
CA GLY A 339 -24.14 4.45 10.50
C GLY A 339 -25.21 3.36 10.53
N MET A 340 -25.36 2.56 9.44
CA MET A 340 -26.25 1.41 9.45
C MET A 340 -25.79 0.33 10.45
N VAL A 341 -26.77 -0.37 11.02
CA VAL A 341 -26.56 -1.44 11.99
C VAL A 341 -26.80 -2.79 11.32
N GLY A 342 -25.92 -3.74 11.56
CA GLY A 342 -26.05 -5.09 11.05
C GLY A 342 -27.09 -5.92 11.81
N ALA A 343 -27.33 -7.15 11.36
CA ALA A 343 -28.25 -8.09 12.00
C ALA A 343 -27.86 -8.47 13.44
N ASP A 344 -26.60 -8.30 13.79
CA ASP A 344 -26.03 -8.52 15.13
C ASP A 344 -26.21 -7.31 16.09
N GLY A 345 -26.91 -6.26 15.64
CA GLY A 345 -27.13 -5.04 16.42
C GLY A 345 -25.91 -4.12 16.52
N LYS A 346 -24.82 -4.41 15.80
CA LYS A 346 -23.60 -3.58 15.79
C LYS A 346 -23.52 -2.72 14.52
N PRO A 347 -22.90 -1.53 14.58
CA PRO A 347 -22.68 -0.70 13.40
C PRO A 347 -21.84 -1.44 12.35
N LEU A 348 -22.21 -1.28 11.08
CA LEU A 348 -21.45 -1.85 9.97
C LEU A 348 -20.08 -1.16 9.85
N THR A 349 -19.01 -1.93 9.76
CA THR A 349 -17.64 -1.46 9.55
C THR A 349 -16.85 -2.41 8.66
N GLY A 350 -15.69 -1.99 8.19
CA GLY A 350 -14.77 -2.84 7.42
C GLY A 350 -15.42 -3.49 6.20
N VAL A 351 -15.29 -4.81 6.11
CA VAL A 351 -15.85 -5.63 5.00
C VAL A 351 -17.34 -5.43 4.85
N ALA A 352 -18.09 -5.54 5.95
CA ALA A 352 -19.55 -5.47 5.94
C ALA A 352 -20.08 -4.13 5.43
N LEU A 353 -19.40 -3.02 5.81
CA LEU A 353 -19.75 -1.68 5.33
C LEU A 353 -19.53 -1.53 3.82
N THR A 354 -18.41 -2.01 3.30
CA THR A 354 -18.13 -1.95 1.85
C THR A 354 -19.08 -2.84 1.07
N MET A 355 -19.36 -4.05 1.56
CA MET A 355 -20.36 -4.95 0.93
C MET A 355 -21.74 -4.30 0.88
N ALA A 356 -22.19 -3.67 1.97
CA ALA A 356 -23.45 -2.95 2.02
C ALA A 356 -23.48 -1.81 1.00
N ALA A 357 -22.41 -0.99 0.91
CA ALA A 357 -22.31 0.12 -0.03
C ALA A 357 -22.42 -0.33 -1.49
N PHE A 358 -21.68 -1.37 -1.86
CA PHE A 358 -21.76 -1.92 -3.22
C PHE A 358 -23.12 -2.56 -3.49
N SER A 359 -23.67 -3.30 -2.53
CA SER A 359 -24.98 -3.98 -2.69
C SER A 359 -26.14 -3.00 -2.80
N THR A 360 -26.08 -1.85 -2.12
CA THR A 360 -27.08 -0.79 -2.28
C THR A 360 -27.12 -0.26 -3.71
N ASN A 361 -25.98 -0.18 -4.38
CA ASN A 361 -25.89 0.38 -5.72
C ASN A 361 -26.15 -0.64 -6.85
N ILE A 362 -25.72 -1.89 -6.70
CA ILE A 362 -25.76 -2.92 -7.76
C ILE A 362 -26.39 -4.25 -7.29
N GLY A 363 -27.13 -4.23 -6.18
CA GLY A 363 -27.78 -5.41 -5.64
C GLY A 363 -26.81 -6.46 -5.10
N VAL A 364 -27.28 -7.69 -4.99
CA VAL A 364 -26.51 -8.82 -4.41
C VAL A 364 -25.12 -9.03 -5.09
N ILE A 365 -25.01 -8.68 -6.37
CA ILE A 365 -23.74 -8.78 -7.11
C ILE A 365 -22.65 -7.94 -6.45
N GLY A 366 -23.00 -6.84 -5.78
CA GLY A 366 -22.06 -5.97 -5.06
C GLY A 366 -21.28 -6.72 -3.98
N SER A 367 -21.93 -7.55 -3.18
CA SER A 367 -21.28 -8.37 -2.15
C SER A 367 -20.28 -9.36 -2.76
N TYR A 368 -20.64 -10.02 -3.88
CA TYR A 368 -19.74 -10.95 -4.58
C TYR A 368 -18.52 -10.22 -5.15
N ILE A 369 -18.71 -9.04 -5.73
CA ILE A 369 -17.60 -8.22 -6.26
C ILE A 369 -16.62 -7.83 -5.15
N VAL A 370 -17.14 -7.36 -4.01
CA VAL A 370 -16.29 -6.99 -2.87
C VAL A 370 -15.55 -8.21 -2.32
N SER A 371 -16.23 -9.38 -2.21
CA SER A 371 -15.58 -10.62 -1.75
C SER A 371 -14.47 -11.08 -2.69
N ILE A 372 -14.71 -11.09 -4.00
CA ILE A 372 -13.68 -11.42 -5.01
C ILE A 372 -12.53 -10.39 -4.94
N GLY A 373 -12.86 -9.10 -4.81
CA GLY A 373 -11.87 -8.04 -4.63
C GLY A 373 -10.97 -8.30 -3.42
N ILE A 374 -11.54 -8.61 -2.25
CA ILE A 374 -10.80 -8.92 -1.04
C ILE A 374 -9.90 -10.15 -1.23
N ILE A 375 -10.42 -11.22 -1.84
CA ILE A 375 -9.65 -12.43 -2.10
C ILE A 375 -8.41 -12.11 -2.95
N LEU A 376 -8.59 -11.40 -4.06
CA LEU A 376 -7.50 -11.07 -4.98
C LEU A 376 -6.50 -10.10 -4.35
N PHE A 377 -6.99 -9.02 -3.72
CA PHE A 377 -6.14 -7.98 -3.11
C PHE A 377 -5.37 -8.52 -1.92
N ALA A 378 -6.05 -9.17 -0.98
CA ALA A 378 -5.40 -9.69 0.21
C ALA A 378 -4.43 -10.84 -0.11
N TYR A 379 -4.76 -11.72 -1.05
CA TYR A 379 -3.84 -12.78 -1.45
C TYR A 379 -2.58 -12.23 -2.14
N SER A 380 -2.72 -11.22 -3.01
CA SER A 380 -1.55 -10.56 -3.60
C SER A 380 -0.67 -9.90 -2.53
N THR A 381 -1.30 -9.33 -1.48
CA THR A 381 -0.58 -8.72 -0.35
C THR A 381 0.23 -9.74 0.45
N ILE A 382 -0.31 -10.94 0.68
CA ILE A 382 0.43 -12.04 1.31
C ILE A 382 1.70 -12.34 0.51
N LEU A 383 1.61 -12.44 -0.82
CA LEU A 383 2.76 -12.74 -1.67
C LEU A 383 3.80 -11.62 -1.69
N GLY A 384 3.36 -10.36 -1.77
CA GLY A 384 4.27 -9.20 -1.79
C GLY A 384 4.99 -8.99 -0.46
N TRP A 385 4.29 -9.16 0.66
CA TRP A 385 4.86 -9.03 1.99
C TRP A 385 5.76 -10.19 2.39
N GLU A 386 5.52 -11.38 1.85
CA GLU A 386 6.45 -12.48 2.03
C GLU A 386 7.85 -12.09 1.56
N TYR A 387 7.97 -11.56 0.35
CA TYR A 387 9.25 -11.11 -0.17
C TYR A 387 9.90 -10.01 0.67
N ASN A 388 9.11 -9.02 1.10
CA ASN A 388 9.61 -7.93 1.93
C ASN A 388 10.14 -8.44 3.28
N GLY A 389 9.40 -9.33 3.93
CA GLY A 389 9.80 -9.93 5.20
C GLY A 389 11.00 -10.88 5.04
N GLU A 390 11.06 -11.67 3.96
CA GLU A 390 12.20 -12.55 3.68
C GLU A 390 13.51 -11.75 3.51
N LYS A 391 13.48 -10.63 2.80
CA LYS A 391 14.68 -9.78 2.64
C LYS A 391 15.09 -9.09 3.93
N ALA A 392 14.14 -8.72 4.79
CA ALA A 392 14.43 -8.22 6.13
C ALA A 392 15.03 -9.33 7.03
N TRP A 393 14.48 -10.54 6.96
CA TRP A 393 15.02 -11.74 7.62
C TRP A 393 16.45 -12.06 7.16
N GLU A 394 16.68 -12.05 5.85
CA GLU A 394 18.02 -12.25 5.26
C GLU A 394 19.03 -11.21 5.77
N TYR A 395 18.60 -9.96 5.96
CA TYR A 395 19.45 -8.92 6.53
C TYR A 395 19.83 -9.20 7.98
N LEU A 396 18.88 -9.63 8.82
CA LEU A 396 19.11 -9.92 10.25
C LEU A 396 20.07 -11.09 10.45
N PHE A 397 19.94 -12.16 9.66
CA PHE A 397 20.79 -13.33 9.75
C PHE A 397 22.07 -13.25 8.90
N GLY A 398 22.20 -12.25 8.05
CA GLY A 398 23.37 -12.07 7.17
C GLY A 398 23.51 -13.13 6.06
N THR A 399 22.55 -14.04 5.91
CA THR A 399 22.62 -15.15 4.96
C THR A 399 21.23 -15.55 4.45
N HIS A 400 21.18 -15.93 3.17
CA HIS A 400 19.96 -16.46 2.54
C HIS A 400 19.62 -17.92 2.93
N LYS A 401 20.54 -18.63 3.60
CA LYS A 401 20.35 -20.07 3.90
C LYS A 401 19.12 -20.34 4.75
N TYR A 402 18.68 -19.38 5.55
CA TYR A 402 17.52 -19.53 6.43
C TYR A 402 16.22 -19.04 5.81
N ASN A 403 16.23 -18.58 4.55
CA ASN A 403 15.01 -18.10 3.87
C ASN A 403 13.95 -19.20 3.74
N ILE A 404 14.36 -20.46 3.54
CA ILE A 404 13.40 -21.56 3.47
C ILE A 404 12.62 -21.74 4.78
N ILE A 405 13.25 -21.53 5.93
CA ILE A 405 12.57 -21.58 7.23
C ILE A 405 11.54 -20.48 7.31
N TYR A 406 11.91 -19.25 6.90
CA TYR A 406 10.99 -18.12 6.85
C TYR A 406 9.77 -18.44 5.97
N ARG A 407 9.98 -18.94 4.75
CA ARG A 407 8.91 -19.28 3.79
C ARG A 407 7.92 -20.30 4.37
N VAL A 408 8.43 -21.37 4.97
CA VAL A 408 7.57 -22.41 5.58
C VAL A 408 6.79 -21.85 6.74
N VAL A 409 7.44 -21.14 7.67
CA VAL A 409 6.77 -20.54 8.84
C VAL A 409 5.74 -19.50 8.38
N PHE A 410 6.08 -18.64 7.41
CA PHE A 410 5.18 -17.64 6.86
C PHE A 410 3.92 -18.28 6.26
N SER A 411 4.07 -19.39 5.50
CA SER A 411 2.93 -20.11 4.93
C SER A 411 2.04 -20.74 6.01
N LEU A 412 2.62 -21.33 7.05
CA LEU A 412 1.85 -21.91 8.16
C LEU A 412 1.07 -20.83 8.95
N VAL A 413 1.64 -19.63 9.10
CA VAL A 413 0.99 -18.49 9.76
C VAL A 413 -0.22 -18.00 8.97
N VAL A 414 -0.28 -18.19 7.65
CA VAL A 414 -1.50 -17.95 6.84
C VAL A 414 -2.70 -18.74 7.36
N TYR A 415 -2.49 -20.02 7.70
CA TYR A 415 -3.55 -20.86 8.30
C TYR A 415 -4.02 -20.30 9.64
N VAL A 416 -3.08 -19.92 10.50
CA VAL A 416 -3.41 -19.31 11.81
C VAL A 416 -4.23 -18.03 11.61
N GLY A 417 -3.81 -17.17 10.68
CA GLY A 417 -4.52 -15.93 10.34
C GLY A 417 -5.95 -16.18 9.85
N ALA A 418 -6.15 -17.18 9.02
CA ALA A 418 -7.46 -17.52 8.48
C ALA A 418 -8.44 -18.07 9.54
N THR A 419 -7.94 -18.72 10.58
CA THR A 419 -8.76 -19.50 11.55
C THR A 419 -8.96 -18.82 12.90
N GLN A 420 -8.21 -17.77 13.23
CA GLN A 420 -8.27 -17.12 14.54
C GLN A 420 -9.01 -15.77 14.50
N THR A 421 -9.55 -15.34 15.64
CA THR A 421 -10.02 -13.97 15.84
C THR A 421 -8.82 -13.05 16.13
N LEU A 422 -8.67 -11.95 15.40
CA LEU A 422 -7.39 -11.26 15.29
C LEU A 422 -7.35 -9.82 15.85
N ASP A 423 -8.23 -9.42 16.78
CA ASP A 423 -8.21 -8.03 17.29
C ASP A 423 -6.83 -7.63 17.83
N LEU A 424 -6.19 -8.51 18.60
CA LEU A 424 -4.84 -8.29 19.13
C LEU A 424 -3.80 -8.20 18.01
N VAL A 425 -3.93 -9.05 16.98
CA VAL A 425 -2.96 -9.09 15.86
C VAL A 425 -3.06 -7.84 15.00
N TRP A 426 -4.26 -7.28 14.79
CA TRP A 426 -4.43 -6.02 14.09
C TRP A 426 -3.68 -4.88 14.78
N ASN A 427 -3.88 -4.70 16.09
CA ASN A 427 -3.22 -3.65 16.86
C ASN A 427 -1.69 -3.83 16.90
N LEU A 428 -1.20 -5.06 17.12
CA LEU A 428 0.23 -5.36 17.10
C LEU A 428 0.85 -5.12 15.71
N SER A 429 0.12 -5.43 14.65
CA SER A 429 0.55 -5.20 13.28
C SER A 429 0.65 -3.71 12.95
N ASP A 430 -0.33 -2.93 13.38
CA ASP A 430 -0.34 -1.47 13.22
C ASP A 430 0.83 -0.82 13.97
N ILE A 431 1.12 -1.27 15.20
CA ILE A 431 2.28 -0.84 15.99
C ILE A 431 3.59 -1.18 15.26
N ALA A 432 3.75 -2.41 14.76
CA ALA A 432 4.96 -2.83 14.05
C ALA A 432 5.19 -1.99 12.78
N ASN A 433 4.13 -1.68 12.04
CA ASN A 433 4.17 -0.79 10.88
C ASN A 433 4.65 0.62 11.24
N ALA A 434 4.10 1.19 12.28
CA ALA A 434 4.50 2.53 12.72
C ALA A 434 5.97 2.55 13.18
N LEU A 435 6.40 1.54 13.94
CA LEU A 435 7.78 1.42 14.38
C LEU A 435 8.76 1.19 13.22
N MET A 436 8.33 0.50 12.15
CA MET A 436 9.11 0.34 10.92
C MET A 436 9.25 1.68 10.16
N ALA A 437 8.21 2.52 10.16
CA ALA A 437 8.23 3.81 9.48
C ALA A 437 9.27 4.77 10.07
N ILE A 438 9.47 4.80 11.38
CA ILE A 438 10.36 5.75 12.05
C ILE A 438 11.79 5.72 11.48
N PRO A 439 12.53 4.58 11.48
CA PRO A 439 13.89 4.55 10.94
C PRO A 439 13.92 4.86 9.43
N ASN A 440 12.90 4.46 8.67
CA ASN A 440 12.82 4.78 7.25
C ASN A 440 12.69 6.29 7.00
N LEU A 441 11.78 6.98 7.69
CA LEU A 441 11.58 8.43 7.57
C LEU A 441 12.83 9.21 8.02
N ILE A 442 13.51 8.76 9.08
CA ILE A 442 14.81 9.31 9.48
C ILE A 442 15.82 9.16 8.34
N SER A 443 15.85 8.00 7.67
CA SER A 443 16.78 7.77 6.56
C SER A 443 16.55 8.72 5.39
N ILE A 444 15.27 8.97 5.04
CA ILE A 444 14.90 9.93 3.99
C ILE A 444 15.34 11.34 4.34
N LEU A 445 15.11 11.77 5.58
CA LEU A 445 15.50 13.12 6.04
C LEU A 445 17.02 13.31 6.06
N VAL A 446 17.76 12.32 6.58
CA VAL A 446 19.24 12.36 6.64
C VAL A 446 19.84 12.33 5.23
N LEU A 447 19.29 11.53 4.33
CA LEU A 447 19.78 11.38 2.95
C LEU A 447 19.09 12.32 1.94
N ALA A 448 18.31 13.28 2.41
CA ALA A 448 17.63 14.25 1.56
C ALA A 448 18.56 15.04 0.60
N PRO A 449 19.83 15.36 0.93
CA PRO A 449 20.77 15.92 -0.05
C PRO A 449 21.08 14.96 -1.21
N VAL A 450 21.26 13.66 -0.92
CA VAL A 450 21.51 12.62 -1.93
C VAL A 450 20.30 12.47 -2.86
N ILE A 451 19.10 12.47 -2.30
CA ILE A 451 17.86 12.41 -3.08
C ILE A 451 17.77 13.60 -4.03
N LYS A 452 18.04 14.81 -3.51
CA LYS A 452 18.01 16.02 -4.31
C LYS A 452 18.99 15.95 -5.48
N GLU A 453 20.22 15.57 -5.24
CA GLU A 453 21.26 15.45 -6.28
C GLU A 453 20.82 14.49 -7.39
N GLU A 454 20.35 13.27 -7.05
CA GLU A 454 19.89 12.27 -8.00
C GLU A 454 18.70 12.74 -8.85
N VAL A 455 17.74 13.43 -8.22
CA VAL A 455 16.55 13.93 -8.93
C VAL A 455 16.92 15.04 -9.92
N PHE A 456 17.75 15.98 -9.49
CA PHE A 456 18.11 17.12 -10.35
C PHE A 456 19.03 16.71 -11.49
N SER A 457 19.97 15.76 -11.27
CA SER A 457 20.80 15.22 -12.35
C SER A 457 19.97 14.44 -13.36
N PHE A 458 18.97 13.69 -12.90
CA PHE A 458 18.08 12.89 -13.76
C PHE A 458 17.08 13.74 -14.56
N GLN A 459 16.82 14.99 -14.17
CA GLN A 459 15.89 15.86 -14.89
C GLN A 459 16.32 16.09 -16.35
N ALA A 460 17.62 16.20 -16.61
CA ALA A 460 18.14 16.33 -17.96
C ALA A 460 17.86 15.11 -18.84
N VAL A 461 17.82 13.91 -18.24
CA VAL A 461 17.45 12.67 -18.96
C VAL A 461 15.98 12.70 -19.30
N ILE A 462 15.11 13.07 -18.36
CA ILE A 462 13.65 13.20 -18.60
C ILE A 462 13.38 14.16 -19.74
N GLU A 463 14.02 15.34 -19.78
CA GLU A 463 13.80 16.33 -20.82
C GLU A 463 14.26 15.82 -22.21
N LYS A 464 15.37 15.10 -22.27
CA LYS A 464 15.82 14.44 -23.52
C LYS A 464 14.82 13.39 -24.01
N GLU A 465 14.31 12.54 -23.10
CA GLU A 465 13.33 11.51 -23.46
C GLU A 465 11.99 12.13 -23.91
N LYS A 466 11.52 13.19 -23.25
CA LYS A 466 10.33 13.93 -23.67
C LYS A 466 10.51 14.56 -25.04
N ALA A 467 11.67 15.14 -25.33
CA ALA A 467 11.97 15.74 -26.62
C ALA A 467 12.04 14.69 -27.75
N ALA A 468 12.64 13.53 -27.47
CA ALA A 468 12.67 12.42 -28.43
C ALA A 468 11.27 11.89 -28.74
N ALA A 469 10.45 11.64 -27.72
CA ALA A 469 9.07 11.18 -27.88
C ALA A 469 8.19 12.20 -28.67
N ARG A 470 8.43 13.51 -28.48
CA ARG A 470 7.73 14.54 -29.24
C ARG A 470 8.11 14.55 -30.71
N LYS A 471 9.40 14.35 -31.04
CA LYS A 471 9.87 14.23 -32.41
C LYS A 471 9.28 13.01 -33.12
N GLU A 472 9.23 11.88 -32.43
CA GLU A 472 8.66 10.64 -32.98
C GLU A 472 7.16 10.81 -33.27
N ALA A 473 6.40 11.40 -32.33
CA ALA A 473 4.97 11.67 -32.52
C ALA A 473 4.68 12.67 -33.68
N LEU A 474 5.57 13.66 -33.91
CA LEU A 474 5.44 14.59 -35.03
C LEU A 474 5.72 13.87 -36.34
N ALA A 475 6.74 13.02 -36.43
CA ALA A 475 7.06 12.24 -37.62
C ALA A 475 5.92 11.27 -37.99
N GLU A 476 5.34 10.57 -37.03
CA GLU A 476 4.17 9.70 -37.24
C GLU A 476 2.95 10.49 -37.73
N ALA A 477 2.71 11.69 -37.21
CA ALA A 477 1.60 12.54 -37.62
C ALA A 477 1.79 13.06 -39.07
N GLU A 478 3.02 13.42 -39.47
CA GLU A 478 3.36 13.83 -40.81
C GLU A 478 3.23 12.67 -41.81
N GLU A 479 3.57 11.45 -41.40
CA GLU A 479 3.42 10.26 -42.24
C GLU A 479 1.95 9.88 -42.43
N ALA A 480 1.14 9.99 -41.35
CA ALA A 480 -0.32 9.76 -41.45
C ALA A 480 -1.07 10.80 -42.30
N GLN A 481 -0.53 12.02 -42.44
CA GLN A 481 -1.12 13.05 -43.36
C GLN A 481 -0.77 12.85 -44.82
N LYS A 482 0.21 11.97 -45.15
CA LYS A 482 0.62 11.67 -46.51
C LYS A 482 -0.14 10.49 -47.12
N ILE A 483 -0.92 9.76 -46.30
CA ILE A 483 -1.80 8.66 -46.71
C ILE A 483 -3.23 9.19 -46.84
#